data_2fb241943c2ac1233dc84d9e9f1ccc46
#
_entry.id   2fb241943c2ac1233dc84d9e9f1ccc46
#
_cell.length_a   1.000
_cell.length_b   1.000
_cell.length_c   1.000
_cell.angle_alpha   90.00
_cell.angle_beta   90.00
_cell.angle_gamma   90.00
#
_symmetry.space_group_name_H-M   'P 1'
#
loop_
_entity.id
_entity.type
_entity.pdbx_description
1 polymer ?
#
loop_
_entity_poly.entity_id
_entity_poly.type
_entity_poly.pdbx_seq_one_letter_code
_entity_poly.pdbx_strand_id
1 'polypeptide(L)'
;MRSSHIFLAIATCPMLAACGSTYIDESLIESSTTVAETVEVTEEPDRSFSEHLDVIDQSLNDLSDAIVENDGSADVILATILESWSSIEAQVEADFADSHFGFYEVMVLAELSVERRRPADASKAWKLFIDIAAAIQ
;
A
#
# COMPACT_ATOMS: atom_id res chain seq x y z
N MET A 1 -40.19 44.71 -1.95
CA MET A 1 -40.97 43.70 -2.65
C MET A 1 -40.39 43.49 -4.03
N ARG A 2 -39.55 42.48 -4.24
CA ARG A 2 -39.12 41.97 -5.57
C ARG A 2 -38.84 40.48 -5.41
N SER A 3 -39.75 39.66 -5.88
CA SER A 3 -39.63 38.21 -6.00
C SER A 3 -38.67 37.88 -7.13
N SER A 4 -37.62 37.08 -6.86
CA SER A 4 -36.80 36.45 -7.88
C SER A 4 -37.08 34.97 -7.91
N HIS A 5 -37.68 34.53 -8.99
CA HIS A 5 -37.95 33.11 -9.29
C HIS A 5 -36.64 32.44 -9.76
N ILE A 6 -36.16 31.43 -9.03
CA ILE A 6 -35.03 30.58 -9.44
C ILE A 6 -35.63 29.38 -10.20
N PHE A 7 -35.29 29.31 -11.50
CA PHE A 7 -35.63 28.17 -12.36
C PHE A 7 -34.71 27.01 -12.05
N LEU A 8 -35.29 25.88 -11.61
CA LEU A 8 -34.63 24.60 -11.42
C LEU A 8 -34.59 23.85 -12.76
N ALA A 9 -33.43 23.75 -13.40
CA ALA A 9 -33.23 22.95 -14.60
C ALA A 9 -32.80 21.54 -14.20
N ILE A 10 -33.71 20.59 -14.40
CA ILE A 10 -33.48 19.15 -14.22
C ILE A 10 -32.87 18.62 -15.53
N ALA A 11 -31.57 18.29 -15.50
CA ALA A 11 -30.88 17.61 -16.60
C ALA A 11 -31.02 16.09 -16.41
N THR A 12 -31.85 15.45 -17.23
CA THR A 12 -31.99 14.01 -17.35
C THR A 12 -30.87 13.46 -18.22
N CYS A 13 -29.94 12.67 -17.62
CA CYS A 13 -28.91 11.90 -18.35
C CYS A 13 -29.49 10.53 -18.79
N PRO A 14 -29.45 10.16 -20.09
CA PRO A 14 -29.84 8.83 -20.52
C PRO A 14 -28.71 7.83 -20.25
N MET A 15 -29.04 6.74 -19.55
CA MET A 15 -28.19 5.56 -19.38
C MET A 15 -28.09 4.81 -20.71
N LEU A 16 -26.88 4.76 -21.28
CA LEU A 16 -26.53 3.84 -22.37
C LEU A 16 -26.04 2.54 -21.73
N ALA A 17 -26.91 1.54 -21.67
CA ALA A 17 -26.57 0.16 -21.39
C ALA A 17 -25.94 -0.47 -22.63
N ALA A 18 -24.61 -0.57 -22.69
CA ALA A 18 -23.90 -1.35 -23.69
C ALA A 18 -23.65 -2.75 -23.11
N CYS A 19 -24.58 -3.69 -23.34
CA CYS A 19 -24.34 -5.12 -23.22
C CYS A 19 -23.50 -5.58 -24.43
N GLY A 20 -22.17 -5.65 -24.24
CA GLY A 20 -21.28 -6.34 -25.14
C GLY A 20 -21.16 -7.80 -24.72
N SER A 21 -21.87 -8.73 -25.37
CA SER A 21 -21.62 -10.16 -25.25
C SER A 21 -20.32 -10.48 -25.97
N THR A 22 -19.26 -10.75 -25.23
CA THR A 22 -18.02 -11.33 -25.75
C THR A 22 -18.28 -12.80 -26.07
N TYR A 23 -18.44 -13.09 -27.35
CA TYR A 23 -18.45 -14.45 -27.88
C TYR A 23 -16.99 -14.94 -27.89
N ILE A 24 -16.68 -15.88 -27.00
CA ILE A 24 -15.38 -16.57 -27.01
C ILE A 24 -15.49 -17.72 -28.00
N ASP A 25 -14.77 -17.60 -29.11
CA ASP A 25 -14.65 -18.69 -30.12
C ASP A 25 -13.69 -19.75 -29.53
N GLU A 26 -14.25 -20.92 -29.17
CA GLU A 26 -13.51 -22.05 -28.60
C GLU A 26 -12.55 -22.74 -29.60
N SER A 27 -12.47 -22.29 -30.82
CA SER A 27 -11.64 -22.93 -31.88
C SER A 27 -10.16 -22.52 -31.86
N LEU A 28 -9.72 -21.67 -30.95
CA LEU A 28 -8.32 -21.21 -30.82
C LEU A 28 -7.55 -21.88 -29.68
N ILE A 29 -8.10 -22.91 -29.04
CA ILE A 29 -7.41 -23.65 -27.97
C ILE A 29 -6.80 -24.93 -28.54
N GLU A 30 -6.07 -24.85 -29.65
CA GLU A 30 -5.17 -25.93 -30.06
C GLU A 30 -3.78 -25.37 -30.32
N SER A 31 -2.82 -25.89 -29.54
CA SER A 31 -1.37 -25.75 -29.67
C SER A 31 -0.73 -24.48 -29.13
N SER A 32 -0.75 -24.32 -27.81
CA SER A 32 0.38 -23.72 -27.12
C SER A 32 1.04 -24.76 -26.24
N THR A 33 2.07 -25.35 -26.82
CA THR A 33 3.06 -26.17 -26.14
C THR A 33 3.52 -25.42 -24.86
N THR A 34 3.22 -26.01 -23.73
CA THR A 34 3.67 -25.58 -22.39
C THR A 34 5.20 -25.58 -22.38
N VAL A 35 5.80 -24.43 -22.64
CA VAL A 35 7.11 -24.13 -22.06
C VAL A 35 6.77 -23.74 -20.62
N ALA A 36 6.95 -24.68 -19.70
CA ALA A 36 7.04 -24.37 -18.29
C ALA A 36 8.29 -23.51 -18.12
N GLU A 37 8.15 -22.21 -18.29
CA GLU A 37 9.09 -21.24 -17.75
C GLU A 37 8.99 -21.40 -16.23
N THR A 38 9.91 -22.18 -15.69
CA THR A 38 10.18 -22.23 -14.28
C THR A 38 10.60 -20.81 -13.90
N VAL A 39 9.65 -19.99 -13.48
CA VAL A 39 9.96 -18.80 -12.70
C VAL A 39 10.66 -19.37 -11.47
N GLU A 40 11.99 -19.29 -11.45
CA GLU A 40 12.73 -19.37 -10.20
C GLU A 40 12.17 -18.24 -9.34
N VAL A 41 11.20 -18.62 -8.52
CA VAL A 41 10.91 -17.84 -7.31
C VAL A 41 12.20 -17.90 -6.53
N THR A 42 13.01 -16.87 -6.65
CA THR A 42 14.11 -16.61 -5.73
C THR A 42 13.40 -16.46 -4.38
N GLU A 43 13.34 -17.57 -3.62
CA GLU A 43 12.95 -17.50 -2.22
C GLU A 43 14.00 -16.57 -1.57
N GLU A 44 13.60 -15.31 -1.34
CA GLU A 44 14.35 -14.45 -0.43
C GLU A 44 14.49 -15.22 0.89
N PRO A 45 15.68 -15.22 1.51
CA PRO A 45 15.86 -15.91 2.78
C PRO A 45 14.79 -15.42 3.75
N ASP A 46 14.05 -16.37 4.31
CA ASP A 46 12.95 -16.14 5.25
C ASP A 46 13.50 -15.33 6.43
N ARG A 47 13.29 -14.00 6.39
CA ARG A 47 13.75 -13.09 7.43
C ARG A 47 12.99 -13.38 8.71
N SER A 48 13.67 -13.34 9.83
CA SER A 48 13.06 -13.44 11.14
C SER A 48 12.19 -12.22 11.45
N PHE A 49 11.27 -12.35 12.40
CA PHE A 49 10.44 -11.26 12.88
C PHE A 49 11.23 -10.00 13.25
N SER A 50 12.34 -10.16 13.98
CA SER A 50 13.21 -9.03 14.35
C SER A 50 13.89 -8.38 13.15
N GLU A 51 14.31 -9.16 12.15
CA GLU A 51 14.93 -8.62 10.94
C GLU A 51 13.92 -7.79 10.12
N HIS A 52 12.64 -8.20 10.07
CA HIS A 52 11.60 -7.39 9.45
C HIS A 52 11.36 -6.08 10.20
N LEU A 53 11.37 -6.10 11.54
CA LEU A 53 11.27 -4.86 12.34
C LEU A 53 12.46 -3.93 12.09
N ASP A 54 13.68 -4.47 11.99
CA ASP A 54 14.88 -3.68 11.68
C ASP A 54 14.81 -3.04 10.29
N VAL A 55 14.30 -3.77 9.29
CA VAL A 55 14.08 -3.25 7.93
C VAL A 55 13.05 -2.12 7.94
N ILE A 56 11.95 -2.28 8.67
CA ILE A 56 10.92 -1.25 8.78
C ILE A 56 11.49 0.00 9.48
N ASP A 57 12.23 -0.18 10.58
CA ASP A 57 12.85 0.92 11.32
C ASP A 57 13.77 1.76 10.43
N GLN A 58 14.72 1.10 9.77
CA GLN A 58 15.67 1.77 8.89
C GLN A 58 14.96 2.47 7.73
N SER A 59 14.01 1.77 7.08
CA SER A 59 13.27 2.32 5.95
C SER A 59 12.41 3.54 6.35
N LEU A 60 11.75 3.51 7.51
CA LEU A 60 10.98 4.65 8.03
C LEU A 60 11.88 5.83 8.37
N ASN A 61 13.08 5.59 8.90
CA ASN A 61 14.07 6.64 9.16
C ASN A 61 14.49 7.36 7.88
N ASP A 62 14.72 6.61 6.80
CA ASP A 62 15.22 7.14 5.53
C ASP A 62 14.09 7.79 4.69
N LEU A 63 12.84 7.44 4.94
CA LEU A 63 11.68 7.86 4.14
C LEU A 63 11.51 9.40 4.07
N SER A 64 11.79 10.09 5.19
CA SER A 64 11.67 11.56 5.24
C SER A 64 12.60 12.26 4.26
N ASP A 65 13.85 11.81 4.19
CA ASP A 65 14.88 12.37 3.31
C ASP A 65 14.59 12.02 1.86
N ALA A 66 14.17 10.80 1.58
CA ALA A 66 13.76 10.36 0.25
C ALA A 66 12.58 11.18 -0.32
N ILE A 67 11.61 11.57 0.52
CA ILE A 67 10.51 12.46 0.12
C ILE A 67 11.04 13.86 -0.27
N VAL A 68 12.05 14.37 0.46
CA VAL A 68 12.67 15.67 0.17
C VAL A 68 13.48 15.62 -1.13
N GLU A 69 14.23 14.54 -1.37
CA GLU A 69 15.03 14.34 -2.58
C GLU A 69 14.18 14.24 -3.84
N ASN A 70 12.97 13.66 -3.72
CA ASN A 70 11.96 13.59 -4.78
C ASN A 70 12.47 12.98 -6.10
N ASP A 71 13.31 11.97 -6.01
CA ASP A 71 13.90 11.22 -7.12
C ASP A 71 13.21 9.87 -7.44
N GLY A 72 12.15 9.55 -6.70
CA GLY A 72 11.41 8.29 -6.78
C GLY A 72 11.85 7.25 -5.76
N SER A 73 12.89 7.49 -4.97
CA SER A 73 13.36 6.56 -3.92
C SER A 73 12.32 6.36 -2.82
N ALA A 74 11.50 7.38 -2.52
CA ALA A 74 10.46 7.29 -1.51
C ALA A 74 9.42 6.18 -1.81
N ASP A 75 9.03 5.99 -3.08
CA ASP A 75 8.10 4.94 -3.48
C ASP A 75 8.71 3.54 -3.28
N VAL A 76 10.01 3.39 -3.56
CA VAL A 76 10.73 2.13 -3.37
C VAL A 76 10.88 1.80 -1.88
N ILE A 77 11.24 2.80 -1.05
CA ILE A 77 11.35 2.65 0.40
C ILE A 77 9.99 2.28 1.00
N LEU A 78 8.91 2.95 0.60
CA LEU A 78 7.57 2.63 1.05
C LEU A 78 7.18 1.19 0.70
N ALA A 79 7.48 0.73 -0.53
CA ALA A 79 7.22 -0.66 -0.93
C ALA A 79 7.95 -1.66 -0.01
N THR A 80 9.22 -1.39 0.34
CA THR A 80 10.00 -2.21 1.27
C THR A 80 9.38 -2.26 2.67
N ILE A 81 8.87 -1.12 3.18
CA ILE A 81 8.17 -1.06 4.47
C ILE A 81 6.93 -1.95 4.45
N LEU A 82 6.08 -1.79 3.42
CA LEU A 82 4.81 -2.52 3.31
C LEU A 82 5.01 -4.02 3.09
N GLU A 83 6.03 -4.43 2.34
CA GLU A 83 6.41 -5.83 2.15
C GLU A 83 6.86 -6.46 3.48
N SER A 84 7.77 -5.80 4.20
CA SER A 84 8.22 -6.27 5.51
C SER A 84 7.08 -6.34 6.52
N TRP A 85 6.16 -5.36 6.53
CA TRP A 85 4.98 -5.37 7.35
C TRP A 85 4.06 -6.55 7.03
N SER A 86 3.75 -6.79 5.75
CA SER A 86 2.89 -7.89 5.33
C SER A 86 3.41 -9.27 5.74
N SER A 87 4.74 -9.40 5.89
CA SER A 87 5.37 -10.64 6.32
C SER A 87 5.19 -10.93 7.81
N ILE A 88 5.01 -9.91 8.64
CA ILE A 88 4.92 -10.04 10.11
C ILE A 88 3.54 -9.69 10.70
N GLU A 89 2.64 -9.09 9.92
CA GLU A 89 1.34 -8.59 10.39
C GLU A 89 0.53 -9.65 11.14
N ALA A 90 0.43 -10.87 10.57
CA ALA A 90 -0.30 -11.97 11.20
C ALA A 90 0.30 -12.40 12.54
N GLN A 91 1.63 -12.35 12.68
CA GLN A 91 2.30 -12.62 13.95
C GLN A 91 2.06 -11.50 14.95
N VAL A 92 2.12 -10.23 14.53
CA VAL A 92 1.81 -9.10 15.41
C VAL A 92 0.36 -9.17 15.90
N GLU A 93 -0.59 -9.52 15.04
CA GLU A 93 -1.99 -9.69 15.43
C GLU A 93 -2.17 -10.82 16.46
N ALA A 94 -1.45 -11.92 16.29
CA ALA A 94 -1.56 -13.08 17.18
C ALA A 94 -0.86 -12.88 18.52
N ASP A 95 0.35 -12.33 18.54
CA ASP A 95 1.23 -12.29 19.70
C ASP A 95 1.18 -10.93 20.43
N PHE A 96 0.84 -9.84 19.72
CA PHE A 96 0.90 -8.46 20.18
C PHE A 96 -0.36 -7.66 19.80
N ALA A 97 -1.55 -8.24 19.97
CA ALA A 97 -2.83 -7.68 19.55
C ALA A 97 -3.05 -6.21 19.98
N ASP A 98 -2.60 -5.84 21.18
CA ASP A 98 -2.72 -4.47 21.71
C ASP A 98 -1.86 -3.46 20.90
N SER A 99 -0.79 -3.91 20.26
CA SER A 99 0.11 -3.09 19.45
C SER A 99 -0.26 -3.07 17.96
N HIS A 100 -1.06 -4.03 17.49
CA HIS A 100 -1.40 -4.18 16.07
C HIS A 100 -1.98 -2.91 15.45
N PHE A 101 -2.95 -2.28 16.14
CA PHE A 101 -3.55 -1.02 15.67
C PHE A 101 -2.52 0.11 15.55
N GLY A 102 -1.56 0.19 16.47
CA GLY A 102 -0.50 1.19 16.42
C GLY A 102 0.43 0.99 15.21
N PHE A 103 0.82 -0.24 14.88
CA PHE A 103 1.58 -0.52 13.67
C PHE A 103 0.79 -0.18 12.40
N TYR A 104 -0.52 -0.50 12.37
CA TYR A 104 -1.38 -0.10 11.26
C TYR A 104 -1.39 1.43 11.05
N GLU A 105 -1.48 2.22 12.14
CA GLU A 105 -1.40 3.70 12.05
C GLU A 105 -0.04 4.16 11.48
N VAL A 106 1.06 3.48 11.83
CA VAL A 106 2.39 3.77 11.26
C VAL A 106 2.38 3.57 9.74
N MET A 107 1.84 2.45 9.26
CA MET A 107 1.76 2.15 7.82
C MET A 107 0.93 3.21 7.08
N VAL A 108 -0.24 3.55 7.60
CA VAL A 108 -1.10 4.61 7.03
C VAL A 108 -0.38 5.97 6.98
N LEU A 109 0.38 6.33 8.03
CA LEU A 109 1.14 7.58 8.04
C LEU A 109 2.28 7.56 7.02
N ALA A 110 2.99 6.42 6.85
CA ALA A 110 4.02 6.26 5.85
C ALA A 110 3.46 6.43 4.43
N GLU A 111 2.36 5.75 4.09
CA GLU A 111 1.68 5.88 2.80
C GLU A 111 1.24 7.32 2.53
N LEU A 112 0.54 7.95 3.47
CA LEU A 112 0.09 9.33 3.33
C LEU A 112 1.25 10.33 3.21
N SER A 113 2.41 10.06 3.84
CA SER A 113 3.59 10.91 3.75
C SER A 113 4.15 10.96 2.33
N VAL A 114 4.20 9.82 1.64
CA VAL A 114 4.66 9.70 0.26
C VAL A 114 3.62 10.29 -0.69
N GLU A 115 2.35 9.88 -0.58
CA GLU A 115 1.25 10.38 -1.43
C GLU A 115 1.18 11.90 -1.43
N ARG A 116 1.29 12.51 -0.24
CA ARG A 116 1.15 13.97 -0.04
C ARG A 116 2.48 14.71 -0.04
N ARG A 117 3.60 14.00 -0.23
CA ARG A 117 4.96 14.54 -0.18
C ARG A 117 5.22 15.35 1.10
N ARG A 118 4.94 14.74 2.24
CA ARG A 118 5.04 15.37 3.56
C ARG A 118 6.09 14.69 4.44
N PRO A 119 7.36 15.11 4.39
CA PRO A 119 8.44 14.48 5.16
C PRO A 119 8.20 14.52 6.67
N ALA A 120 7.49 15.52 7.18
CA ALA A 120 7.13 15.59 8.60
C ALA A 120 6.20 14.44 9.05
N ASP A 121 5.33 13.95 8.17
CA ASP A 121 4.46 12.81 8.48
C ASP A 121 5.27 11.50 8.46
N ALA A 122 6.26 11.34 7.57
CA ALA A 122 7.20 10.23 7.60
C ALA A 122 8.02 10.19 8.91
N SER A 123 8.57 11.34 9.32
CA SER A 123 9.28 11.44 10.60
C SER A 123 8.39 11.13 11.80
N LYS A 124 7.09 11.42 11.71
CA LYS A 124 6.12 11.07 12.75
C LYS A 124 5.84 9.56 12.77
N ALA A 125 5.69 8.95 11.58
CA ALA A 125 5.51 7.49 11.45
C ALA A 125 6.68 6.74 12.09
N TRP A 126 7.91 7.16 11.79
CA TRP A 126 9.11 6.57 12.39
C TRP A 126 9.14 6.65 13.92
N LYS A 127 8.87 7.82 14.49
CA LYS A 127 8.83 7.98 15.95
C LYS A 127 7.78 7.11 16.62
N LEU A 128 6.58 7.04 16.03
CA LEU A 128 5.51 6.17 16.52
C LEU A 128 5.92 4.69 16.44
N PHE A 129 6.59 4.28 15.35
CA PHE A 129 7.10 2.93 15.19
C PHE A 129 8.08 2.55 16.31
N ILE A 130 9.08 3.41 16.61
CA ILE A 130 10.08 3.16 17.66
C ILE A 130 9.39 2.94 19.01
N ASP A 131 8.41 3.79 19.36
CA ASP A 131 7.70 3.69 20.63
C ASP A 131 6.93 2.36 20.76
N ILE A 132 6.31 1.89 19.67
CA ILE A 132 5.55 0.64 19.64
C ILE A 132 6.50 -0.56 19.63
N ALA A 133 7.53 -0.55 18.79
CA ALA A 133 8.49 -1.65 18.68
C ALA A 133 9.24 -1.89 20.01
N ALA A 134 9.55 -0.84 20.75
CA ALA A 134 10.17 -0.96 22.08
C ALA A 134 9.24 -1.60 23.13
N ALA A 135 7.94 -1.61 22.91
CA ALA A 135 6.97 -2.21 23.84
C ALA A 135 6.79 -3.73 23.62
N ILE A 136 7.26 -4.27 22.49
CA ILE A 136 7.08 -5.69 22.12
C ILE A 136 8.40 -6.48 22.08
N GLN A 137 9.54 -5.85 22.34
CA GLN A 137 10.86 -6.46 22.49
C GLN A 137 11.19 -6.68 23.97
#